data_2bf12d8a68b93a65880466613a52e504
#
_entry.id   2bf12d8a68b93a65880466613a52e504
#
_cell.length_a   1.000
_cell.length_b   1.000
_cell.length_c   1.000
_cell.angle_alpha   90.00
_cell.angle_beta   90.00
_cell.angle_gamma   90.00
#
_symmetry.space_group_name_H-M   'P 1'
#
loop_
_entity.id
_entity.type
_entity.pdbx_description
1 polymer ?
#
loop_
_entity_poly.entity_id
_entity_poly.type
_entity_poly.pdbx_seq_one_letter_code
_entity_poly.pdbx_strand_id
1 'polypeptide(L)'
;MEKYALIVAGGKGLRMGMELPKQFLPIGMGKPVLMYTIEAFHTYDEDLKIILVLPLSQQEYWRDLCNENNFHIPHKIANGGDTRYHSVKNGLDFVDGEGLIAVHDGVRPFVSQEVIANCYSLAKEHKAVIPVMDIVETVRKIDDNNSHTGN
;
A
#
# COMPACT_ATOMS: atom_id res chain seq x y z
N MET A 1 12.92 -3.77 17.45
CA MET A 1 13.13 -3.88 16.01
C MET A 1 12.29 -2.83 15.28
N GLU A 2 12.89 -2.10 14.37
CA GLU A 2 12.19 -1.07 13.61
C GLU A 2 11.08 -1.66 12.77
N LYS A 3 9.99 -0.92 12.63
CA LYS A 3 8.88 -1.30 11.74
C LYS A 3 8.75 -0.28 10.62
N TYR A 4 8.57 -0.79 9.43
CA TYR A 4 8.38 0.00 8.24
C TYR A 4 7.07 -0.39 7.56
N ALA A 5 6.38 0.57 6.98
CA ALA A 5 5.28 0.32 6.06
C ALA A 5 5.66 0.88 4.70
N LEU A 6 5.80 0.02 3.73
CA LEU A 6 6.06 0.38 2.35
C LEU A 6 4.73 0.42 1.62
N ILE A 7 4.22 1.61 1.39
CA ILE A 7 2.92 1.80 0.77
C ILE A 7 3.12 2.10 -0.72
N VAL A 8 2.69 1.16 -1.55
CA VAL A 8 2.88 1.25 -3.00
C VAL A 8 1.65 1.83 -3.66
N ALA A 9 1.81 2.99 -4.29
CA ALA A 9 0.75 3.71 -4.98
C ALA A 9 1.20 3.98 -6.43
N GLY A 10 1.51 2.90 -7.16
CA GLY A 10 2.11 2.98 -8.48
C GLY A 10 1.16 3.03 -9.65
N GLY A 11 -0.16 3.05 -9.40
CA GLY A 11 -1.13 3.07 -10.48
C GLY A 11 -0.96 4.30 -11.34
N LYS A 12 -0.66 4.11 -12.61
CA LYS A 12 -0.52 5.23 -13.55
C LYS A 12 -1.87 5.90 -13.82
N GLY A 13 -2.96 5.14 -13.77
CA GLY A 13 -4.34 5.62 -13.77
C GLY A 13 -4.77 6.55 -14.89
N LEU A 14 -3.85 7.04 -15.65
CA LEU A 14 -4.10 8.08 -16.63
C LEU A 14 -3.99 7.55 -18.04
N ARG A 15 -4.94 6.72 -18.41
CA ARG A 15 -5.16 6.53 -19.81
C ARG A 15 -5.82 7.81 -20.29
N MET A 16 -5.26 8.45 -21.29
CA MET A 16 -5.79 9.67 -21.90
C MET A 16 -5.64 10.95 -21.07
N GLY A 17 -4.90 10.93 -19.97
CA GLY A 17 -4.61 12.13 -19.19
C GLY A 17 -5.79 12.80 -18.49
N MET A 18 -6.95 12.15 -18.45
CA MET A 18 -8.18 12.72 -17.95
C MET A 18 -8.64 12.16 -16.61
N GLU A 19 -8.17 10.99 -16.25
CA GLU A 19 -8.61 10.33 -15.03
C GLU A 19 -7.60 10.51 -13.90
N LEU A 20 -8.13 10.79 -12.72
CA LEU A 20 -7.32 10.87 -11.53
C LEU A 20 -6.87 9.45 -11.12
N PRO A 21 -5.59 9.21 -10.82
CA PRO A 21 -5.16 7.92 -10.29
C PRO A 21 -5.97 7.51 -9.07
N LYS A 22 -6.25 6.23 -8.95
CA LYS A 22 -7.13 5.69 -7.90
C LYS A 22 -6.70 6.08 -6.49
N GLN A 23 -5.40 6.16 -6.25
CA GLN A 23 -4.86 6.52 -4.92
C GLN A 23 -5.24 7.92 -4.47
N PHE A 24 -5.61 8.80 -5.40
CA PHE A 24 -5.98 10.18 -5.10
C PHE A 24 -7.50 10.42 -5.06
N LEU A 25 -8.29 9.39 -5.40
CA LEU A 25 -9.74 9.53 -5.37
C LEU A 25 -10.21 9.82 -3.94
N PRO A 26 -11.08 10.83 -3.76
CA PRO A 26 -11.63 11.13 -2.46
C PRO A 26 -12.66 10.07 -2.04
N ILE A 27 -12.62 9.68 -0.78
CA ILE A 27 -13.63 8.79 -0.18
C ILE A 27 -14.08 9.37 1.16
N GLY A 28 -15.15 8.82 1.69
CA GLY A 28 -15.66 9.25 2.98
C GLY A 28 -15.90 10.76 3.03
N MET A 29 -15.13 11.47 3.83
CA MET A 29 -15.25 12.93 4.02
C MET A 29 -14.49 13.75 2.96
N GLY A 30 -14.16 13.15 1.83
CA GLY A 30 -13.52 13.85 0.71
C GLY A 30 -12.00 13.82 0.70
N LYS A 31 -11.40 13.10 1.61
CA LYS A 31 -9.96 12.94 1.68
C LYS A 31 -9.48 11.85 0.72
N PRO A 32 -8.32 12.01 0.05
CA PRO A 32 -7.80 10.96 -0.83
C PRO A 32 -7.64 9.60 -0.14
N VAL A 33 -7.95 8.53 -0.87
CA VAL A 33 -7.82 7.14 -0.39
C VAL A 33 -6.45 6.90 0.26
N LEU A 34 -5.39 7.37 -0.38
CA LEU A 34 -4.02 7.16 0.09
C LEU A 34 -3.79 7.70 1.50
N MET A 35 -4.43 8.81 1.86
CA MET A 35 -4.31 9.38 3.21
C MET A 35 -4.89 8.45 4.26
N TYR A 36 -6.03 7.82 3.98
CA TYR A 36 -6.64 6.86 4.91
C TYR A 36 -5.74 5.63 5.09
N THR A 37 -5.09 5.18 4.01
CA THR A 37 -4.15 4.06 4.09
C THR A 37 -2.97 4.40 4.99
N ILE A 38 -2.37 5.57 4.81
CA ILE A 38 -1.25 6.03 5.64
C ILE A 38 -1.69 6.18 7.10
N GLU A 39 -2.87 6.75 7.32
CA GLU A 39 -3.42 6.91 8.67
C GLU A 39 -3.59 5.57 9.38
N ALA A 40 -4.01 4.52 8.67
CA ALA A 40 -4.19 3.20 9.27
C ALA A 40 -2.91 2.69 9.91
N PHE A 41 -1.78 2.83 9.22
CA PHE A 41 -0.48 2.41 9.76
C PHE A 41 0.00 3.32 10.88
N HIS A 42 -0.19 4.61 10.73
CA HIS A 42 0.21 5.59 11.75
C HIS A 42 -0.59 5.42 13.04
N THR A 43 -1.88 5.13 12.93
CA THR A 43 -2.73 4.86 14.08
C THR A 43 -2.29 3.60 14.83
N TYR A 44 -1.83 2.58 14.08
CA TYR A 44 -1.30 1.37 14.69
C TYR A 44 -0.04 1.65 15.52
N ASP A 45 0.87 2.44 14.99
CA ASP A 45 2.13 2.77 15.67
C ASP A 45 2.67 4.09 15.11
N GLU A 46 2.68 5.12 15.96
CA GLU A 46 3.17 6.45 15.54
C GLU A 46 4.66 6.47 15.21
N ASP A 47 5.40 5.54 15.77
CA ASP A 47 6.86 5.44 15.54
C ASP A 47 7.20 4.62 14.29
N LEU A 48 6.21 3.99 13.69
CA LEU A 48 6.38 3.20 12.48
C LEU A 48 6.80 4.13 11.33
N LYS A 49 7.84 3.71 10.61
CA LYS A 49 8.37 4.50 9.50
C LYS A 49 7.62 4.19 8.22
N ILE A 50 7.04 5.21 7.63
CA ILE A 50 6.24 5.07 6.41
C ILE A 50 7.06 5.52 5.20
N ILE A 51 7.09 4.67 4.20
CA ILE A 51 7.72 4.95 2.91
C ILE A 51 6.63 4.81 1.84
N LEU A 52 6.31 5.93 1.21
CA LEU A 52 5.33 5.96 0.12
C LEU A 52 6.07 5.84 -1.20
N VAL A 53 5.73 4.84 -1.99
CA VAL A 53 6.29 4.67 -3.32
C VAL A 53 5.29 5.22 -4.33
N LEU A 54 5.67 6.28 -5.02
CA LEU A 54 4.77 7.03 -5.89
C LEU A 54 5.51 7.44 -7.17
N PRO A 55 4.89 7.32 -8.35
CA PRO A 55 5.53 7.79 -9.59
C PRO A 55 6.01 9.22 -9.45
N LEU A 56 7.19 9.50 -9.97
CA LEU A 56 7.79 10.83 -9.86
C LEU A 56 6.85 11.91 -10.37
N SER A 57 6.13 11.65 -11.45
CA SER A 57 5.19 12.58 -12.05
C SER A 57 4.00 12.95 -11.16
N GLN A 58 3.74 12.17 -10.12
CA GLN A 58 2.60 12.37 -9.22
C GLN A 58 3.00 12.92 -7.85
N GLN A 59 4.27 13.06 -7.58
CA GLN A 59 4.76 13.44 -6.25
C GLN A 59 4.43 14.88 -5.89
N GLU A 60 4.54 15.80 -6.84
CA GLU A 60 4.20 17.20 -6.60
C GLU A 60 2.70 17.35 -6.29
N TYR A 61 1.87 16.68 -7.07
CA TYR A 61 0.42 16.67 -6.85
C TYR A 61 0.08 16.12 -5.46
N TRP A 62 0.75 15.07 -5.05
CA TRP A 62 0.57 14.50 -3.70
C TRP A 62 0.93 15.50 -2.60
N ARG A 63 2.03 16.20 -2.74
CA ARG A 63 2.42 17.22 -1.77
C ARG A 63 1.38 18.34 -1.67
N ASP A 64 0.84 18.75 -2.80
CA ASP A 64 -0.22 19.77 -2.84
C ASP A 64 -1.48 19.27 -2.12
N LEU A 65 -1.87 18.01 -2.34
CA LEU A 65 -3.01 17.41 -1.65
C LEU A 65 -2.78 17.34 -0.13
N CYS A 66 -1.58 17.02 0.29
CA CYS A 66 -1.24 17.01 1.72
C CYS A 66 -1.41 18.39 2.33
N ASN A 67 -0.96 19.43 1.64
CA ASN A 67 -1.12 20.81 2.10
C ASN A 67 -2.57 21.23 2.18
N GLU A 68 -3.35 20.89 1.15
CA GLU A 68 -4.77 21.24 1.10
C GLU A 68 -5.60 20.56 2.19
N ASN A 69 -5.21 19.36 2.58
CA ASN A 69 -5.94 18.57 3.57
C ASN A 69 -5.33 18.63 4.97
N ASN A 70 -4.34 19.47 5.19
CA ASN A 70 -3.60 19.54 6.47
C ASN A 70 -3.11 18.17 6.93
N PHE A 71 -2.61 17.39 5.97
CA PHE A 71 -2.11 16.05 6.22
C PHE A 71 -0.62 16.10 6.53
N HIS A 72 -0.26 15.86 7.79
CA HIS A 72 1.11 16.05 8.27
C HIS A 72 1.76 14.78 8.84
N ILE A 73 1.20 13.61 8.57
CA ILE A 73 1.82 12.36 9.00
C ILE A 73 3.17 12.22 8.30
N PRO A 74 4.27 12.08 9.06
CA PRO A 74 5.60 11.99 8.46
C PRO A 74 5.74 10.74 7.59
N HIS A 75 6.27 10.90 6.41
CA HIS A 75 6.59 9.79 5.52
C HIS A 75 7.64 10.21 4.50
N LYS A 76 8.40 9.24 4.03
CA LYS A 76 9.34 9.44 2.94
C LYS A 76 8.68 9.05 1.63
N ILE A 77 9.12 9.67 0.54
CA ILE A 77 8.59 9.37 -0.79
C ILE A 77 9.71 8.78 -1.65
N ALA A 78 9.48 7.55 -2.12
CA ALA A 78 10.36 6.89 -3.06
C ALA A 78 9.75 6.92 -4.46
N ASN A 79 10.59 6.88 -5.49
CA ASN A 79 10.12 6.91 -6.86
C ASN A 79 9.53 5.56 -7.26
N GLY A 80 8.37 5.56 -7.89
CA GLY A 80 7.82 4.36 -8.52
C GLY A 80 8.68 3.91 -9.68
N GLY A 81 8.75 2.60 -9.89
CA GLY A 81 9.44 1.99 -11.01
C GLY A 81 8.47 1.54 -12.10
N ASP A 82 9.02 0.96 -13.16
CA ASP A 82 8.23 0.49 -14.29
C ASP A 82 7.34 -0.71 -13.93
N THR A 83 7.73 -1.47 -12.93
CA THR A 83 6.99 -2.63 -12.45
C THR A 83 6.79 -2.52 -10.94
N ARG A 84 5.88 -3.35 -10.41
CA ARG A 84 5.69 -3.45 -8.95
C ARG A 84 7.01 -3.85 -8.27
N TYR A 85 7.76 -4.76 -8.86
CA TYR A 85 9.06 -5.18 -8.33
C TYR A 85 10.02 -3.99 -8.19
N HIS A 86 10.14 -3.19 -9.23
CA HIS A 86 11.04 -2.02 -9.20
C HIS A 86 10.56 -0.95 -8.21
N SER A 87 9.26 -0.78 -8.09
CA SER A 87 8.68 0.14 -7.11
C SER A 87 9.01 -0.29 -5.69
N VAL A 88 8.82 -1.57 -5.37
CA VAL A 88 9.14 -2.12 -4.05
C VAL A 88 10.64 -1.98 -3.78
N LYS A 89 11.47 -2.30 -4.76
CA LYS A 89 12.92 -2.18 -4.63
C LYS A 89 13.35 -0.75 -4.32
N ASN A 90 12.79 0.22 -5.02
CA ASN A 90 13.10 1.64 -4.76
C ASN A 90 12.71 2.05 -3.34
N GLY A 91 11.56 1.57 -2.87
CA GLY A 91 11.13 1.82 -1.50
C GLY A 91 12.05 1.18 -0.47
N LEU A 92 12.52 -0.04 -0.73
CA LEU A 92 13.42 -0.74 0.18
C LEU A 92 14.76 -0.04 0.35
N ASP A 93 15.19 0.76 -0.61
CA ASP A 93 16.42 1.55 -0.50
C ASP A 93 16.36 2.58 0.66
N PHE A 94 15.16 2.90 1.13
CA PHE A 94 14.97 3.79 2.29
C PHE A 94 14.98 3.05 3.62
N VAL A 95 15.09 1.74 3.62
CA VAL A 95 15.12 0.94 4.85
C VAL A 95 16.56 0.81 5.32
N ASP A 96 16.81 1.27 6.53
CA ASP A 96 18.14 1.22 7.14
C ASP A 96 18.25 0.04 8.11
N GLY A 97 19.16 -0.90 7.80
CA GLY A 97 19.44 -2.02 8.68
C GLY A 97 18.33 -3.06 8.71
N GLU A 98 18.16 -3.69 9.86
CA GLU A 98 17.16 -4.71 10.06
C GLU A 98 15.83 -4.13 10.51
N GLY A 99 14.75 -4.74 10.07
CA GLY A 99 13.42 -4.30 10.47
C GLY A 99 12.33 -5.24 9.95
N LEU A 100 11.14 -4.98 10.40
CA LEU A 100 9.93 -5.63 9.90
C LEU A 100 9.31 -4.69 8.86
N ILE A 101 9.05 -5.20 7.69
CA ILE A 101 8.56 -4.40 6.57
C ILE A 101 7.21 -4.93 6.11
N ALA A 102 6.18 -4.10 6.18
CA ALA A 102 4.91 -4.39 5.53
C ALA A 102 4.92 -3.77 4.14
N VAL A 103 4.51 -4.53 3.14
CA VAL A 103 4.30 -4.02 1.78
C VAL A 103 2.79 -3.99 1.55
N HIS A 104 2.24 -2.81 1.32
CA HIS A 104 0.79 -2.62 1.28
C HIS A 104 0.38 -1.72 0.11
N ASP A 105 -0.78 -2.01 -0.48
CA ASP A 105 -1.31 -1.19 -1.56
C ASP A 105 -1.92 0.11 -1.04
N GLY A 106 -1.56 1.21 -1.66
CA GLY A 106 -2.06 2.53 -1.28
C GLY A 106 -3.57 2.71 -1.43
N VAL A 107 -4.20 1.90 -2.27
CA VAL A 107 -5.66 1.95 -2.50
C VAL A 107 -6.44 1.01 -1.60
N ARG A 108 -5.83 0.47 -0.54
CA ARG A 108 -6.51 -0.42 0.42
C ARG A 108 -6.54 0.22 1.81
N PRO A 109 -7.49 1.17 2.03
CA PRO A 109 -7.50 1.97 3.26
C PRO A 109 -8.15 1.27 4.45
N PHE A 110 -8.88 0.17 4.24
CA PHE A 110 -9.70 -0.47 5.26
C PHE A 110 -9.03 -1.65 5.96
N VAL A 111 -7.70 -1.70 5.93
CA VAL A 111 -6.97 -2.70 6.70
C VAL A 111 -7.18 -2.44 8.19
N SER A 112 -7.59 -3.48 8.93
CA SER A 112 -7.88 -3.34 10.35
C SER A 112 -6.60 -3.24 11.18
N GLN A 113 -6.72 -2.58 12.34
CA GLN A 113 -5.60 -2.49 13.29
C GLN A 113 -5.17 -3.87 13.77
N GLU A 114 -6.11 -4.79 13.94
CA GLU A 114 -5.83 -6.16 14.33
C GLU A 114 -5.00 -6.89 13.27
N VAL A 115 -5.36 -6.75 12.00
CA VAL A 115 -4.60 -7.37 10.89
C VAL A 115 -3.18 -6.82 10.84
N ILE A 116 -3.02 -5.52 10.96
CA ILE A 116 -1.69 -4.89 10.95
C ILE A 116 -0.85 -5.44 12.12
N ALA A 117 -1.40 -5.42 13.32
CA ALA A 117 -0.71 -5.90 14.52
C ALA A 117 -0.30 -7.37 14.39
N ASN A 118 -1.22 -8.21 13.92
CA ASN A 118 -0.97 -9.64 13.75
C ASN A 118 0.10 -9.92 12.71
N CYS A 119 0.08 -9.19 11.59
CA CYS A 119 1.07 -9.37 10.54
C CYS A 119 2.49 -9.03 11.04
N TYR A 120 2.67 -7.93 11.74
CA TYR A 120 3.98 -7.59 12.29
C TYR A 120 4.42 -8.59 13.35
N SER A 121 3.52 -9.00 14.24
CA SER A 121 3.83 -9.96 15.29
C SER A 121 4.25 -11.32 14.73
N LEU A 122 3.51 -11.82 13.75
CA LEU A 122 3.80 -13.11 13.12
C LEU A 122 5.05 -13.06 12.24
N ALA A 123 5.29 -11.95 11.56
CA ALA A 123 6.48 -11.79 10.73
C ALA A 123 7.76 -11.84 11.56
N LYS A 124 7.71 -11.38 12.79
CA LYS A 124 8.84 -11.46 13.71
C LYS A 124 9.23 -12.91 14.01
N GLU A 125 8.26 -13.81 14.03
CA GLU A 125 8.48 -15.23 14.30
C GLU A 125 8.72 -16.04 13.03
N HIS A 126 7.99 -15.75 11.96
CA HIS A 126 7.91 -16.59 10.77
C HIS A 126 8.59 -16.00 9.54
N LYS A 127 9.21 -14.84 9.64
CA LYS A 127 9.93 -14.12 8.59
C LYS A 127 9.05 -13.52 7.49
N ALA A 128 8.00 -14.22 7.08
CA ALA A 128 7.07 -13.70 6.07
C ALA A 128 5.64 -14.11 6.41
N VAL A 129 4.71 -13.17 6.23
CA VAL A 129 3.29 -13.37 6.54
C VAL A 129 2.46 -12.65 5.48
N ILE A 130 1.41 -13.31 5.02
CA ILE A 130 0.43 -12.70 4.12
C ILE A 130 -0.94 -12.84 4.78
N PRO A 131 -1.67 -11.73 5.00
CA PRO A 131 -3.02 -11.82 5.51
C PRO A 131 -3.95 -12.42 4.45
N VAL A 132 -4.82 -13.31 4.87
CA VAL A 132 -5.79 -13.96 4.00
C VAL A 132 -7.17 -13.87 4.62
N MET A 133 -8.18 -14.00 3.78
CA MET A 133 -9.56 -14.12 4.23
C MET A 133 -10.23 -15.24 3.44
N ASP A 134 -11.25 -15.85 4.03
CA ASP A 134 -11.96 -16.93 3.36
C ASP A 134 -12.66 -16.42 2.12
N ILE A 135 -12.60 -17.23 1.06
CA ILE A 135 -13.30 -16.95 -0.17
C ILE A 135 -14.74 -17.41 -0.03
N VAL A 136 -15.69 -16.48 -0.13
CA VAL A 136 -17.12 -16.79 -0.01
C VAL A 136 -17.77 -17.04 -1.37
N GLU A 137 -17.06 -16.78 -2.46
CA GLU A 137 -17.52 -17.02 -3.82
C GLU A 137 -16.97 -18.34 -4.35
N THR A 138 -17.67 -18.92 -5.32
CA THR A 138 -17.21 -20.14 -5.98
C THR A 138 -15.99 -19.84 -6.85
N VAL A 139 -14.92 -20.59 -6.61
CA VAL A 139 -13.70 -20.49 -7.41
C VAL A 139 -13.59 -21.75 -8.27
N ARG A 140 -13.31 -21.56 -9.53
CA ARG A 140 -13.13 -22.67 -10.48
C ARG A 140 -11.74 -22.61 -11.11
N LYS A 141 -11.14 -23.76 -11.23
CA LYS A 141 -9.90 -23.91 -11.96
C LYS A 141 -10.24 -24.27 -13.41
N ILE A 142 -9.64 -23.56 -14.35
CA ILE A 142 -9.80 -23.81 -15.78
C ILE A 142 -8.48 -24.38 -16.29
N ASP A 143 -8.54 -25.55 -16.94
CA ASP A 143 -7.37 -26.13 -17.58
C ASP A 143 -7.20 -25.62 -19.01
N ASP A 144 -6.16 -26.10 -19.71
CA ASP A 144 -5.85 -25.68 -21.07
C ASP A 144 -6.94 -26.03 -22.10
N ASN A 145 -7.87 -26.91 -21.75
CA ASN A 145 -9.00 -27.31 -22.59
C ASN A 145 -10.29 -26.58 -22.19
N ASN A 146 -10.22 -25.56 -21.36
CA ASN A 146 -11.37 -24.83 -20.81
C ASN A 146 -12.30 -25.67 -19.98
N SER A 147 -11.86 -26.84 -19.49
CA SER A 147 -12.69 -27.61 -18.57
C SER A 147 -12.57 -27.05 -17.15
N HIS A 148 -13.70 -27.07 -16.46
CA HIS A 148 -13.78 -26.59 -15.11
C HIS A 148 -13.52 -27.72 -14.13
N THR A 149 -12.49 -27.55 -13.30
CA THR A 149 -12.15 -28.52 -12.27
C THR A 149 -12.21 -27.84 -10.90
N GLY A 150 -12.73 -28.51 -9.94
CA GLY A 150 -12.84 -27.99 -8.58
C GLY A 150 -14.12 -27.19 -8.35
N ASN A 151 -14.28 -26.73 -7.12
CA ASN A 151 -15.50 -26.06 -6.65
C ASN A 151 -15.32 -24.56 -6.54
#